data_17d1394f850bddee3e36d20577ec71ee
#
_entry.id   17d1394f850bddee3e36d20577ec71ee
#
_cell.length_a   1.000
_cell.length_b   1.000
_cell.length_c   1.000
_cell.angle_alpha   90.00
_cell.angle_beta   90.00
_cell.angle_gamma   90.00
#
_symmetry.space_group_name_H-M   'P 1'
#
loop_
_entity.id
_entity.type
_entity.pdbx_description
1 polymer ?
#
loop_
_entity_poly.entity_id
_entity_poly.type
_entity_poly.pdbx_seq_one_letter_code
_entity_poly.pdbx_strand_id
1 'polypeptide(L)'
;IPEALENTVKIAERCNVELEFNKLHLPEYDVPGNEDHYEYLKKLCIDGMIKRYGNNYSPDALNRLNYELSVIKEMGYVDYFLIVWDFIKYAKDNGIMVGPGRGSGAGSIVAYCLGITNIDPLRFNLLFERFLNPERISMPDLDIDFCYERRQEVIDYVVRKYGSDRVAQIITFGTMAARAVIRDVGRAMDIPYGQVDAI
;
A
#
# COMPACT_ATOMS: atom_id res chain seq x y z
N ILE A 1 4.35 37.56 -22.06
CA ILE A 1 3.85 38.48 -21.02
C ILE A 1 4.98 38.61 -19.99
N PRO A 2 5.75 39.74 -19.97
CA PRO A 2 6.92 39.90 -19.09
C PRO A 2 6.60 39.69 -17.61
N GLU A 3 5.49 40.24 -17.13
CA GLU A 3 5.05 40.12 -15.75
C GLU A 3 4.81 38.68 -15.28
N ALA A 4 4.35 37.80 -16.18
CA ALA A 4 4.20 36.38 -15.86
C ALA A 4 5.56 35.69 -15.64
N LEU A 5 6.57 36.06 -16.39
CA LEU A 5 7.95 35.57 -16.21
C LEU A 5 8.58 36.11 -14.93
N GLU A 6 8.41 37.38 -14.63
CA GLU A 6 8.88 37.98 -13.38
C GLU A 6 8.20 37.34 -12.15
N ASN A 7 6.92 37.02 -12.26
CA ASN A 7 6.19 36.38 -11.15
C ASN A 7 6.70 34.96 -10.86
N THR A 8 7.25 34.23 -11.83
CA THR A 8 7.85 32.91 -11.55
C THR A 8 9.06 33.04 -10.60
N VAL A 9 9.89 34.05 -10.80
CA VAL A 9 11.03 34.33 -9.94
C VAL A 9 10.57 34.75 -8.56
N LYS A 10 9.61 35.69 -8.47
CA LYS A 10 9.04 36.16 -7.19
C LYS A 10 8.39 35.02 -6.38
N ILE A 11 7.77 34.05 -7.06
CA ILE A 11 7.22 32.86 -6.39
C ILE A 11 8.35 31.97 -5.88
N ALA A 12 9.39 31.70 -6.70
CA ALA A 12 10.53 30.90 -6.30
C ALA A 12 11.26 31.49 -5.07
N GLU A 13 11.44 32.84 -5.04
CA GLU A 13 12.05 33.54 -3.90
C GLU A 13 11.24 33.43 -2.60
N ARG A 14 9.93 33.16 -2.69
CA ARG A 14 9.05 32.95 -1.53
C ARG A 14 9.03 31.50 -1.05
N CYS A 15 9.60 30.56 -1.82
CA CYS A 15 9.65 29.15 -1.49
C CYS A 15 10.96 28.86 -0.76
N ASN A 16 10.86 28.57 0.54
CA ASN A 16 12.00 28.18 1.40
C ASN A 16 11.69 26.79 1.97
N VAL A 17 11.79 25.76 1.12
CA VAL A 17 11.54 24.37 1.51
C VAL A 17 12.89 23.66 1.66
N GLU A 18 13.16 23.15 2.85
CA GLU A 18 14.28 22.26 3.11
C GLU A 18 13.77 20.82 3.00
N LEU A 19 14.39 20.03 2.12
CA LEU A 19 14.08 18.63 1.93
C LEU A 19 15.05 17.77 2.74
N GLU A 20 14.55 17.04 3.72
CA GLU A 20 15.32 16.02 4.43
C GLU A 20 15.37 14.75 3.60
N PHE A 21 16.56 14.41 3.05
CA PHE A 21 16.78 13.17 2.31
C PHE A 21 17.24 12.04 3.24
N ASN A 22 16.94 10.79 2.84
CA ASN A 22 17.36 9.56 3.55
C ASN A 22 16.83 9.42 4.98
N LYS A 23 15.72 10.10 5.32
CA LYS A 23 15.05 9.94 6.61
C LYS A 23 13.70 9.26 6.39
N LEU A 24 13.57 8.08 6.96
CA LEU A 24 12.31 7.35 6.97
C LEU A 24 11.44 7.87 8.12
N HIS A 25 10.21 8.27 7.81
CA HIS A 25 9.19 8.68 8.79
C HIS A 25 8.10 7.61 8.83
N LEU A 26 8.47 6.41 9.29
CA LEU A 26 7.49 5.33 9.49
C LEU A 26 6.92 5.42 10.91
N PRO A 27 5.60 5.25 11.08
CA PRO A 27 5.02 5.08 12.40
C PRO A 27 5.46 3.74 12.99
N GLU A 28 5.52 3.66 14.32
CA GLU A 28 5.74 2.42 15.05
C GLU A 28 4.40 1.72 15.30
N TYR A 29 4.41 0.40 15.21
CA TYR A 29 3.27 -0.44 15.56
C TYR A 29 3.31 -0.74 17.06
N ASP A 30 2.18 -0.57 17.75
CA ASP A 30 2.06 -0.90 19.16
C ASP A 30 1.86 -2.42 19.33
N VAL A 31 2.95 -3.13 19.62
CA VAL A 31 2.94 -4.59 19.77
C VAL A 31 2.37 -4.98 21.14
N PRO A 32 1.37 -5.88 21.20
CA PRO A 32 0.79 -6.33 22.44
C PRO A 32 1.85 -6.93 23.38
N GLY A 33 1.86 -6.50 24.65
CA GLY A 33 2.75 -7.05 25.66
C GLY A 33 4.21 -6.58 25.58
N ASN A 34 4.51 -5.54 24.81
CA ASN A 34 5.87 -5.02 24.59
C ASN A 34 6.86 -6.09 24.10
N GLU A 35 6.39 -7.07 23.33
CA GLU A 35 7.26 -8.04 22.64
C GLU A 35 8.13 -7.30 21.60
N ASP A 36 9.26 -7.89 21.23
CA ASP A 36 10.06 -7.40 20.08
C ASP A 36 9.23 -7.44 18.80
N HIS A 37 9.22 -6.35 18.04
CA HIS A 37 8.39 -6.18 16.84
C HIS A 37 8.70 -7.23 15.78
N TYR A 38 9.98 -7.57 15.60
CA TYR A 38 10.41 -8.59 14.64
C TYR A 38 9.96 -9.99 15.07
N GLU A 39 10.11 -10.34 16.34
CA GLU A 39 9.67 -11.65 16.84
C GLU A 39 8.14 -11.77 16.77
N TYR A 40 7.41 -10.70 17.01
CA TYR A 40 5.97 -10.65 16.84
C TYR A 40 5.56 -10.86 15.37
N LEU A 41 6.19 -10.13 14.43
CA LEU A 41 5.98 -10.32 12.99
C LEU A 41 6.26 -11.76 12.56
N LYS A 42 7.39 -12.33 13.00
CA LYS A 42 7.78 -13.70 12.69
C LYS A 42 6.77 -14.72 13.20
N LYS A 43 6.27 -14.54 14.43
CA LYS A 43 5.21 -15.39 15.00
C LYS A 43 3.94 -15.36 14.16
N LEU A 44 3.46 -14.16 13.78
CA LEU A 44 2.31 -14.01 12.89
C LEU A 44 2.52 -14.70 11.55
N CYS A 45 3.73 -14.62 10.99
CA CYS A 45 4.07 -15.26 9.72
C CYS A 45 4.08 -16.79 9.83
N ILE A 46 4.61 -17.36 10.91
CA ILE A 46 4.60 -18.82 11.15
C ILE A 46 3.16 -19.32 11.31
N ASP A 47 2.35 -18.65 12.11
CA ASP A 47 0.92 -18.98 12.24
C ASP A 47 0.20 -18.92 10.89
N GLY A 48 0.50 -17.89 10.11
CA GLY A 48 -0.01 -17.74 8.75
C GLY A 48 0.47 -18.81 7.79
N MET A 49 1.73 -19.24 7.88
CA MET A 49 2.28 -20.31 7.07
C MET A 49 1.56 -21.64 7.35
N ILE A 50 1.34 -21.98 8.61
CA ILE A 50 0.56 -23.16 9.00
C ILE A 50 -0.87 -23.08 8.42
N LYS A 51 -1.48 -21.91 8.49
CA LYS A 51 -2.84 -21.68 7.95
C LYS A 51 -2.90 -21.81 6.42
N ARG A 52 -1.84 -21.40 5.70
CA ARG A 52 -1.79 -21.39 4.22
C ARG A 52 -1.34 -22.72 3.63
N TYR A 53 -0.32 -23.35 4.21
CA TYR A 53 0.34 -24.54 3.67
C TYR A 53 0.12 -25.80 4.52
N GLY A 54 -0.53 -25.68 5.69
CA GLY A 54 -0.67 -26.76 6.66
C GLY A 54 0.58 -26.96 7.52
N ASN A 55 0.54 -27.95 8.41
CA ASN A 55 1.65 -28.25 9.33
C ASN A 55 2.91 -28.84 8.61
N ASN A 56 2.74 -29.36 7.42
CA ASN A 56 3.81 -30.00 6.64
C ASN A 56 4.25 -29.12 5.46
N TYR A 57 4.43 -27.81 5.71
CA TYR A 57 4.96 -26.91 4.70
C TYR A 57 6.38 -27.30 4.27
N SER A 58 6.72 -27.01 3.02
CA SER A 58 8.02 -27.40 2.45
C SER A 58 9.19 -26.63 3.10
N PRO A 59 10.39 -27.25 3.15
CA PRO A 59 11.61 -26.53 3.56
C PRO A 59 11.86 -25.27 2.71
N ASP A 60 11.55 -25.30 1.44
CA ASP A 60 11.72 -24.16 0.54
C ASP A 60 10.82 -22.98 0.93
N ALA A 61 9.58 -23.26 1.34
CA ALA A 61 8.67 -22.23 1.85
C ALA A 61 9.22 -21.58 3.13
N LEU A 62 9.74 -22.38 4.05
CA LEU A 62 10.34 -21.85 5.28
C LEU A 62 11.62 -21.07 5.01
N ASN A 63 12.48 -21.56 4.12
CA ASN A 63 13.71 -20.86 3.74
C ASN A 63 13.38 -19.50 3.10
N ARG A 64 12.39 -19.47 2.20
CA ARG A 64 11.93 -18.23 1.57
C ARG A 64 11.35 -17.25 2.60
N LEU A 65 10.54 -17.73 3.54
CA LEU A 65 9.99 -16.90 4.61
C LEU A 65 11.12 -16.29 5.47
N ASN A 66 12.07 -17.08 5.91
CA ASN A 66 13.19 -16.62 6.72
C ASN A 66 14.05 -15.60 5.97
N TYR A 67 14.30 -15.81 4.70
CA TYR A 67 15.02 -14.88 3.83
C TYR A 67 14.29 -13.53 3.75
N GLU A 68 13.00 -13.53 3.42
CA GLU A 68 12.22 -12.31 3.31
C GLU A 68 12.13 -11.55 4.66
N LEU A 69 11.93 -12.26 5.77
CA LEU A 69 11.92 -11.67 7.11
C LEU A 69 13.26 -11.02 7.46
N SER A 70 14.39 -11.62 7.06
CA SER A 70 15.70 -11.03 7.28
C SER A 70 15.89 -9.72 6.51
N VAL A 71 15.48 -9.69 5.24
CA VAL A 71 15.54 -8.49 4.40
C VAL A 71 14.61 -7.39 4.95
N ILE A 72 13.39 -7.73 5.34
CA ILE A 72 12.44 -6.78 5.94
C ILE A 72 13.01 -6.16 7.22
N LYS A 73 13.66 -6.96 8.05
CA LYS A 73 14.32 -6.50 9.30
C LYS A 73 15.48 -5.56 8.97
N GLU A 74 16.38 -5.98 8.08
CA GLU A 74 17.57 -5.22 7.68
C GLU A 74 17.20 -3.85 7.08
N MET A 75 16.15 -3.81 6.26
CA MET A 75 15.65 -2.58 5.65
C MET A 75 14.78 -1.71 6.59
N GLY A 76 14.47 -2.16 7.81
CA GLY A 76 13.70 -1.41 8.80
C GLY A 76 12.19 -1.34 8.53
N TYR A 77 11.63 -2.30 7.81
CA TYR A 77 10.20 -2.29 7.41
C TYR A 77 9.29 -3.21 8.25
N VAL A 78 9.76 -3.67 9.41
CA VAL A 78 8.97 -4.55 10.31
C VAL A 78 7.63 -3.89 10.67
N ASP A 79 7.66 -2.66 11.17
CA ASP A 79 6.45 -1.92 11.55
C ASP A 79 5.53 -1.63 10.38
N TYR A 80 6.08 -1.38 9.19
CA TYR A 80 5.31 -1.20 7.99
C TYR A 80 4.43 -2.44 7.70
N PHE A 81 5.00 -3.64 7.77
CA PHE A 81 4.25 -4.87 7.56
C PHE A 81 3.21 -5.11 8.67
N LEU A 82 3.53 -4.80 9.91
CA LEU A 82 2.60 -4.91 11.03
C LEU A 82 1.41 -3.97 10.90
N ILE A 83 1.65 -2.72 10.50
CA ILE A 83 0.59 -1.72 10.27
C ILE A 83 -0.32 -2.14 9.12
N VAL A 84 0.27 -2.61 8.01
CA VAL A 84 -0.51 -3.07 6.86
C VAL A 84 -1.34 -4.30 7.22
N TRP A 85 -0.74 -5.27 7.93
CA TRP A 85 -1.47 -6.43 8.44
C TRP A 85 -2.63 -6.03 9.34
N ASP A 86 -2.43 -5.07 10.23
CA ASP A 86 -3.42 -4.64 11.21
C ASP A 86 -4.70 -4.11 10.57
N PHE A 87 -4.60 -3.17 9.65
CA PHE A 87 -5.80 -2.61 9.03
C PHE A 87 -6.47 -3.58 8.03
N ILE A 88 -5.70 -4.48 7.40
CA ILE A 88 -6.27 -5.56 6.59
C ILE A 88 -7.01 -6.57 7.49
N LYS A 89 -6.42 -6.91 8.63
CA LYS A 89 -7.08 -7.75 9.63
C LYS A 89 -8.38 -7.11 10.12
N TYR A 90 -8.34 -5.81 10.46
CA TYR A 90 -9.53 -5.06 10.84
C TYR A 90 -10.62 -5.15 9.76
N ALA A 91 -10.28 -4.92 8.51
CA ALA A 91 -11.23 -5.00 7.41
C ALA A 91 -11.86 -6.40 7.32
N LYS A 92 -11.05 -7.46 7.35
CA LYS A 92 -11.52 -8.84 7.27
C LYS A 92 -12.38 -9.25 8.45
N ASP A 93 -12.01 -8.87 9.67
CA ASP A 93 -12.74 -9.17 10.91
C ASP A 93 -14.12 -8.47 10.93
N ASN A 94 -14.24 -7.33 10.24
CA ASN A 94 -15.50 -6.61 10.10
C ASN A 94 -16.26 -6.93 8.80
N GLY A 95 -15.86 -7.98 8.08
CA GLY A 95 -16.53 -8.43 6.85
C GLY A 95 -16.42 -7.43 5.69
N ILE A 96 -15.38 -6.56 5.70
CA ILE A 96 -15.07 -5.66 4.60
C ILE A 96 -14.23 -6.43 3.59
N MET A 97 -14.68 -6.51 2.36
CA MET A 97 -13.96 -7.21 1.31
C MET A 97 -12.63 -6.54 1.00
N VAL A 98 -11.57 -7.37 0.94
CA VAL A 98 -10.23 -6.97 0.57
C VAL A 98 -9.82 -7.73 -0.68
N GLY A 99 -9.27 -7.03 -1.66
CA GLY A 99 -8.78 -7.63 -2.89
C GLY A 99 -7.66 -8.66 -2.66
N PRO A 100 -7.38 -9.54 -3.65
CA PRO A 100 -6.39 -10.60 -3.50
C PRO A 100 -4.94 -10.09 -3.45
N GLY A 101 -4.73 -8.83 -3.68
CA GLY A 101 -3.43 -8.21 -3.87
C GLY A 101 -3.07 -8.05 -5.35
N ARG A 102 -2.21 -7.10 -5.64
CA ARG A 102 -1.70 -6.78 -6.99
C ARG A 102 -0.30 -6.16 -6.89
N GLY A 103 0.30 -5.85 -8.02
CA GLY A 103 1.63 -5.23 -8.08
C GLY A 103 2.74 -6.13 -7.56
N SER A 104 3.83 -5.53 -7.13
CA SER A 104 5.03 -6.25 -6.69
C SER A 104 4.87 -6.95 -5.34
N GLY A 105 3.98 -6.44 -4.47
CA GLY A 105 3.73 -7.03 -3.14
C GLY A 105 3.21 -8.46 -3.17
N ALA A 106 2.59 -8.89 -4.29
CA ALA A 106 2.19 -10.29 -4.51
C ALA A 106 3.40 -11.26 -4.54
N GLY A 107 4.62 -10.76 -4.72
CA GLY A 107 5.85 -11.57 -4.70
C GLY A 107 6.35 -11.95 -3.30
N SER A 108 5.74 -11.43 -2.24
CA SER A 108 6.17 -11.67 -0.86
C SER A 108 5.40 -12.82 -0.19
N ILE A 109 6.14 -13.83 0.31
CA ILE A 109 5.55 -14.90 1.13
C ILE A 109 5.17 -14.38 2.52
N VAL A 110 5.87 -13.36 3.04
CA VAL A 110 5.50 -12.69 4.29
C VAL A 110 4.12 -12.04 4.14
N ALA A 111 3.89 -11.27 3.05
CA ALA A 111 2.58 -10.68 2.78
C ALA A 111 1.47 -11.73 2.60
N TYR A 112 1.79 -12.87 1.98
CA TYR A 112 0.87 -14.00 1.81
C TYR A 112 0.53 -14.67 3.15
N CYS A 113 1.51 -14.95 3.99
CA CYS A 113 1.31 -15.55 5.31
C CYS A 113 0.52 -14.62 6.25
N LEU A 114 0.80 -13.33 6.24
CA LEU A 114 0.04 -12.32 6.99
C LEU A 114 -1.40 -12.13 6.47
N GLY A 115 -1.71 -12.70 5.31
CA GLY A 115 -3.01 -12.51 4.66
C GLY A 115 -3.19 -11.12 4.07
N ILE A 116 -2.11 -10.38 3.85
CA ILE A 116 -2.12 -9.11 3.11
C ILE A 116 -2.47 -9.42 1.65
N THR A 117 -1.89 -10.48 1.08
CA THR A 117 -2.23 -10.97 -0.25
C THR A 117 -2.84 -12.37 -0.18
N ASN A 118 -3.56 -12.76 -1.23
CA ASN A 118 -4.10 -14.11 -1.41
C ASN A 118 -3.47 -14.83 -2.63
N ILE A 119 -2.37 -14.29 -3.14
CA ILE A 119 -1.61 -14.87 -4.26
C ILE A 119 -0.40 -15.57 -3.67
N ASP A 120 -0.28 -16.89 -3.90
CA ASP A 120 0.84 -17.68 -3.42
C ASP A 120 2.08 -17.41 -4.30
N PRO A 121 3.12 -16.74 -3.79
CA PRO A 121 4.29 -16.38 -4.59
C PRO A 121 5.11 -17.59 -5.02
N LEU A 122 5.08 -18.70 -4.27
CA LEU A 122 5.81 -19.91 -4.63
C LEU A 122 5.13 -20.64 -5.79
N ARG A 123 3.80 -20.76 -5.75
CA ARG A 123 3.01 -21.40 -6.80
C ARG A 123 3.21 -20.73 -8.17
N PHE A 124 3.38 -19.41 -8.17
CA PHE A 124 3.50 -18.62 -9.40
C PHE A 124 4.93 -18.15 -9.69
N ASN A 125 5.93 -18.65 -8.95
CA ASN A 125 7.35 -18.30 -9.09
C ASN A 125 7.58 -16.78 -9.10
N LEU A 126 6.92 -16.05 -8.20
CA LEU A 126 7.06 -14.61 -8.11
C LEU A 126 8.34 -14.23 -7.35
N LEU A 127 8.99 -13.17 -7.82
CA LEU A 127 10.26 -12.70 -7.26
C LEU A 127 10.01 -11.63 -6.19
N PHE A 128 10.52 -11.88 -4.99
CA PHE A 128 10.46 -10.92 -3.87
C PHE A 128 11.30 -9.67 -4.13
N GLU A 129 12.41 -9.81 -4.83
CA GLU A 129 13.34 -8.74 -5.15
C GLU A 129 12.74 -7.65 -6.06
N ARG A 130 11.61 -7.94 -6.70
CA ARG A 130 10.81 -6.93 -7.42
C ARG A 130 10.01 -6.03 -6.47
N PHE A 131 9.75 -6.51 -5.26
CA PHE A 131 9.03 -5.78 -4.23
C PHE A 131 9.99 -5.09 -3.26
N LEU A 132 10.94 -5.84 -2.69
CA LEU A 132 11.99 -5.32 -1.82
C LEU A 132 13.36 -5.83 -2.29
N ASN A 133 14.27 -4.89 -2.54
CA ASN A 133 15.63 -5.20 -2.93
C ASN A 133 16.60 -4.35 -2.08
N PRO A 134 17.48 -4.98 -1.27
CA PRO A 134 18.47 -4.26 -0.47
C PRO A 134 19.42 -3.37 -1.28
N GLU A 135 19.68 -3.73 -2.55
CA GLU A 135 20.51 -2.93 -3.45
C GLU A 135 19.80 -1.68 -3.97
N ARG A 136 18.48 -1.64 -3.90
CA ARG A 136 17.65 -0.51 -4.32
C ARG A 136 16.86 0.01 -3.15
N ILE A 137 17.37 1.03 -2.48
CA ILE A 137 16.69 1.67 -1.34
C ILE A 137 15.46 2.43 -1.86
N SER A 138 14.33 1.76 -1.86
CA SER A 138 13.01 2.37 -2.10
C SER A 138 12.04 1.86 -1.05
N MET A 139 11.14 2.73 -0.57
CA MET A 139 10.08 2.28 0.33
C MET A 139 9.21 1.23 -0.36
N PRO A 140 8.79 0.20 0.37
CA PRO A 140 7.80 -0.74 -0.14
C PRO A 140 6.47 -0.02 -0.40
N ASP A 141 5.82 -0.39 -1.49
CA ASP A 141 4.49 0.10 -1.85
C ASP A 141 3.56 -1.11 -2.02
N LEU A 142 2.58 -1.23 -1.13
CA LEU A 142 1.57 -2.27 -1.16
C LEU A 142 0.25 -1.68 -1.66
N ASP A 143 -0.14 -2.08 -2.85
CA ASP A 143 -1.43 -1.75 -3.45
C ASP A 143 -2.54 -2.61 -2.86
N ILE A 144 -3.43 -2.02 -2.06
CA ILE A 144 -4.50 -2.73 -1.37
C ILE A 144 -5.85 -2.19 -1.83
N ASP A 145 -6.69 -3.09 -2.33
CA ASP A 145 -8.03 -2.76 -2.78
C ASP A 145 -9.05 -3.16 -1.72
N PHE A 146 -9.87 -2.20 -1.29
CA PHE A 146 -10.98 -2.41 -0.37
C PHE A 146 -12.33 -2.25 -1.08
N CYS A 147 -13.36 -2.85 -0.53
CA CYS A 147 -14.74 -2.61 -0.96
C CYS A 147 -15.01 -1.10 -1.06
N TYR A 148 -15.45 -0.65 -2.23
CA TYR A 148 -15.67 0.76 -2.50
C TYR A 148 -16.64 1.42 -1.51
N GLU A 149 -17.72 0.73 -1.16
CA GLU A 149 -18.76 1.26 -0.28
C GLU A 149 -18.27 1.41 1.18
N ARG A 150 -17.38 0.49 1.62
CA ARG A 150 -16.96 0.43 3.02
C ARG A 150 -15.50 0.82 3.26
N ARG A 151 -14.79 1.26 2.22
CA ARG A 151 -13.38 1.71 2.33
C ARG A 151 -13.20 2.80 3.39
N GLN A 152 -14.16 3.70 3.53
CA GLN A 152 -14.09 4.79 4.50
C GLN A 152 -13.99 4.27 5.93
N GLU A 153 -14.63 3.17 6.28
CA GLU A 153 -14.55 2.56 7.63
C GLU A 153 -13.11 2.13 7.97
N VAL A 154 -12.36 1.63 6.98
CA VAL A 154 -10.95 1.26 7.16
C VAL A 154 -10.08 2.50 7.34
N ILE A 155 -10.30 3.53 6.55
CA ILE A 155 -9.58 4.82 6.69
C ILE A 155 -9.84 5.40 8.07
N ASP A 156 -11.09 5.44 8.53
CA ASP A 156 -11.46 5.95 9.84
C ASP A 156 -10.82 5.13 10.98
N TYR A 157 -10.72 3.81 10.80
CA TYR A 157 -9.99 2.95 11.75
C TYR A 157 -8.51 3.35 11.85
N VAL A 158 -7.84 3.50 10.71
CA VAL A 158 -6.42 3.88 10.68
C VAL A 158 -6.20 5.25 11.30
N VAL A 159 -7.05 6.23 10.98
CA VAL A 159 -7.00 7.58 11.58
C VAL A 159 -7.18 7.54 13.09
N ARG A 160 -8.15 6.76 13.59
CA ARG A 160 -8.37 6.61 15.04
C ARG A 160 -7.22 5.92 15.75
N LYS A 161 -6.62 4.90 15.13
CA LYS A 161 -5.58 4.10 15.77
C LYS A 161 -4.21 4.77 15.73
N TYR A 162 -3.84 5.37 14.60
CA TYR A 162 -2.49 5.90 14.39
C TYR A 162 -2.39 7.42 14.54
N GLY A 163 -3.52 8.12 14.62
CA GLY A 163 -3.58 9.57 14.77
C GLY A 163 -3.89 10.30 13.44
N SER A 164 -4.70 11.35 13.54
CA SER A 164 -5.07 12.19 12.39
C SER A 164 -3.92 13.02 11.82
N ASP A 165 -2.87 13.20 12.59
CA ASP A 165 -1.62 13.87 12.23
C ASP A 165 -0.64 12.96 11.47
N ARG A 166 -0.91 11.65 11.44
CA ARG A 166 -0.05 10.63 10.82
C ARG A 166 -0.70 9.93 9.62
N VAL A 167 -1.94 10.25 9.33
CA VAL A 167 -2.72 9.65 8.25
C VAL A 167 -3.22 10.73 7.31
N ALA A 168 -2.85 10.65 6.05
CA ALA A 168 -3.30 11.57 5.03
C ALA A 168 -3.71 10.84 3.75
N GLN A 169 -4.73 11.35 3.09
CA GLN A 169 -5.05 10.92 1.73
C GLN A 169 -4.18 11.68 0.74
N ILE A 170 -3.75 11.01 -0.33
CA ILE A 170 -3.10 11.69 -1.44
C ILE A 170 -4.12 12.66 -2.06
N ILE A 171 -3.73 13.93 -2.14
CA ILE A 171 -4.57 14.98 -2.72
C ILE A 171 -4.62 14.75 -4.25
N THR A 172 -5.72 14.20 -4.71
CA THR A 172 -6.03 14.10 -6.13
C THR A 172 -7.21 15.01 -6.42
N PHE A 173 -6.94 16.15 -7.06
CA PHE A 173 -8.00 16.98 -7.59
C PHE A 173 -8.48 16.37 -8.92
N GLY A 174 -9.30 15.33 -8.82
CA GLY A 174 -9.96 14.74 -9.98
C GLY A 174 -11.19 15.56 -10.33
N THR A 175 -11.07 16.49 -11.26
CA THR A 175 -12.23 17.07 -11.94
C THR A 175 -12.37 16.42 -13.31
N MET A 176 -13.61 16.12 -13.69
CA MET A 176 -13.88 15.72 -15.06
C MET A 176 -13.55 16.92 -15.96
N ALA A 177 -12.51 16.80 -16.80
CA ALA A 177 -12.18 17.83 -17.79
C ALA A 177 -13.35 18.00 -18.77
N ALA A 178 -13.59 19.21 -19.25
CA ALA A 178 -14.75 19.54 -20.07
C ALA A 178 -14.97 18.55 -21.25
N ARG A 179 -13.90 18.18 -21.94
CA ARG A 179 -13.96 17.24 -23.06
C ARG A 179 -14.39 15.82 -22.63
N ALA A 180 -13.92 15.34 -21.49
CA ALA A 180 -14.31 14.03 -20.95
C ALA A 180 -15.76 14.05 -20.46
N VAL A 181 -16.16 15.10 -19.75
CA VAL A 181 -17.54 15.28 -19.26
C VAL A 181 -18.57 15.25 -20.39
N ILE A 182 -18.33 15.98 -21.48
CA ILE A 182 -19.25 16.02 -22.61
C ILE A 182 -19.45 14.61 -23.20
N ARG A 183 -18.37 13.86 -23.35
CA ARG A 183 -18.43 12.48 -23.86
C ARG A 183 -19.13 11.52 -22.90
N ASP A 184 -18.84 11.62 -21.63
CA ASP A 184 -19.43 10.74 -20.62
C ASP A 184 -20.93 11.02 -20.42
N VAL A 185 -21.31 12.28 -20.38
CA VAL A 185 -22.74 12.67 -20.32
C VAL A 185 -23.46 12.25 -21.61
N GLY A 186 -22.86 12.50 -22.78
CA GLY A 186 -23.44 12.07 -24.07
C GLY A 186 -23.67 10.56 -24.10
N ARG A 187 -22.72 9.75 -23.61
CA ARG A 187 -22.87 8.30 -23.51
C ARG A 187 -23.97 7.90 -22.51
N ALA A 188 -24.05 8.56 -21.37
CA ALA A 188 -25.08 8.30 -20.37
C ALA A 188 -26.49 8.67 -20.85
N MET A 189 -26.60 9.61 -21.79
CA MET A 189 -27.83 10.04 -22.43
C MET A 189 -28.13 9.30 -23.75
N ASP A 190 -27.37 8.26 -24.11
CA ASP A 190 -27.46 7.53 -25.38
C ASP A 190 -27.39 8.41 -26.64
N ILE A 191 -26.67 9.53 -26.56
CA ILE A 191 -26.44 10.41 -27.72
C ILE A 191 -25.36 9.77 -28.60
N PRO A 192 -25.61 9.66 -29.93
CA PRO A 192 -24.64 9.10 -30.87
C PRO A 192 -23.28 9.79 -30.77
N TYR A 193 -22.20 9.00 -30.73
CA TYR A 193 -20.84 9.48 -30.50
C TYR A 193 -20.41 10.58 -31.45
N GLY A 194 -20.80 10.48 -32.74
CA GLY A 194 -20.49 11.49 -33.75
C GLY A 194 -21.17 12.85 -33.53
N GLN A 195 -22.30 12.88 -32.82
CA GLN A 195 -22.95 14.15 -32.45
C GLN A 195 -22.24 14.79 -31.23
N VAL A 196 -21.79 13.97 -30.29
CA VAL A 196 -21.06 14.43 -29.13
C VAL A 196 -19.66 14.94 -29.49
N ASP A 197 -19.03 14.32 -30.50
CA ASP A 197 -17.67 14.72 -30.94
C ASP A 197 -17.71 15.99 -31.83
N ALA A 198 -18.90 16.42 -32.30
CA ALA A 198 -19.06 17.66 -33.07
C ALA A 198 -19.13 18.92 -32.19
N ILE A 199 -19.22 18.76 -30.87
CA ILE A 199 -19.19 19.83 -29.86
C ILE A 199 -17.73 20.15 -29.48
#